data_b7b0b372c60f15da5486451f68704098
#
_entry.id   b7b0b372c60f15da5486451f68704098
#
_cell.length_a   1.000
_cell.length_b   1.000
_cell.length_c   1.000
_cell.angle_alpha   90.00
_cell.angle_beta   90.00
_cell.angle_gamma   90.00
#
_symmetry.space_group_name_H-M   'P 1'
#
loop_
_entity.id
_entity.type
_entity.pdbx_description
1 polymer ?
#
loop_
_entity_poly.entity_id
_entity_poly.type
_entity_poly.pdbx_seq_one_letter_code
_entity_poly.pdbx_strand_id
1 'polypeptide(L)'
;MKNVLVGFLVLFSSAAFAQATVTEKFQKIVTAQDAQQFINDNAALKPTILKLASGKDSSLIEKRLLRQKKGDIFSVGFVTYKVLEATEELAYRSSYIFLDGGSLSPKEVDSLKKIIVQKANAGASFEKLSDEYTMDGNTTHGDTGWFFGEEQMPKEFQDAVKNHKTGEIFFVDVSEKQWHYIVKKTFDDQDKKEMIVLRANGR
;
A
#
# COMPACT_ATOMS: atom_id res chain seq x y z
N MET A 1 -25.99 -24.63 47.63
CA MET A 1 -25.38 -23.63 46.74
C MET A 1 -23.88 -23.93 46.52
N LYS A 2 -23.53 -25.06 45.85
CA LYS A 2 -22.10 -25.45 45.63
C LYS A 2 -21.78 -25.93 44.21
N ASN A 3 -22.71 -25.88 43.24
CA ASN A 3 -22.50 -26.51 41.94
C ASN A 3 -22.39 -25.52 40.75
N VAL A 4 -22.29 -24.19 40.97
CA VAL A 4 -22.27 -23.22 39.88
C VAL A 4 -20.81 -22.79 39.50
N LEU A 5 -19.83 -23.01 40.41
CA LEU A 5 -18.47 -22.54 40.20
C LEU A 5 -17.58 -23.45 39.32
N VAL A 6 -17.93 -24.72 39.18
CA VAL A 6 -17.11 -25.71 38.44
C VAL A 6 -17.28 -25.60 36.92
N GLY A 7 -18.47 -25.17 36.45
CA GLY A 7 -18.75 -25.08 35.01
C GLY A 7 -18.03 -23.92 34.30
N PHE A 8 -17.72 -22.86 35.02
CA PHE A 8 -17.06 -21.67 34.42
C PHE A 8 -15.56 -21.87 34.21
N LEU A 9 -14.91 -22.66 35.07
CA LEU A 9 -13.46 -22.94 34.98
C LEU A 9 -13.13 -23.88 33.81
N VAL A 10 -14.04 -24.83 33.48
CA VAL A 10 -13.85 -25.80 32.38
C VAL A 10 -13.94 -25.13 31.00
N LEU A 11 -14.82 -24.13 30.85
CA LEU A 11 -14.95 -23.40 29.57
C LEU A 11 -13.72 -22.53 29.26
N PHE A 12 -13.10 -21.92 30.28
CA PHE A 12 -11.86 -21.13 30.10
C PHE A 12 -10.66 -22.02 29.74
N SER A 13 -10.56 -23.19 30.34
CA SER A 13 -9.45 -24.13 30.05
C SER A 13 -9.54 -24.72 28.64
N SER A 14 -10.75 -25.00 28.13
CA SER A 14 -10.93 -25.54 26.78
C SER A 14 -10.61 -24.53 25.68
N ALA A 15 -10.94 -23.26 25.87
CA ALA A 15 -10.63 -22.20 24.91
C ALA A 15 -9.12 -21.88 24.85
N ALA A 16 -8.43 -21.85 26.00
CA ALA A 16 -6.98 -21.68 26.05
C ALA A 16 -6.24 -22.84 25.38
N PHE A 17 -6.69 -24.08 25.59
CA PHE A 17 -6.12 -25.27 24.96
C PHE A 17 -6.32 -25.26 23.44
N ALA A 18 -7.46 -24.84 22.95
CA ALA A 18 -7.77 -24.75 21.54
C ALA A 18 -6.91 -23.68 20.82
N GLN A 19 -6.66 -22.55 21.47
CA GLN A 19 -5.75 -21.53 20.95
C GLN A 19 -4.29 -21.99 20.90
N ALA A 20 -3.81 -22.70 21.90
CA ALA A 20 -2.49 -23.29 21.91
C ALA A 20 -2.30 -24.23 20.70
N THR A 21 -3.32 -25.06 20.40
CA THR A 21 -3.28 -25.98 19.27
C THR A 21 -3.23 -25.24 17.91
N VAL A 22 -3.97 -24.14 17.73
CA VAL A 22 -3.90 -23.35 16.49
C VAL A 22 -2.54 -22.65 16.36
N THR A 23 -1.99 -22.12 17.44
CA THR A 23 -0.69 -21.48 17.48
C THR A 23 0.42 -22.48 17.07
N GLU A 24 0.42 -23.70 17.61
CA GLU A 24 1.37 -24.75 17.25
C GLU A 24 1.28 -25.15 15.77
N LYS A 25 0.07 -25.23 15.22
CA LYS A 25 -0.13 -25.48 13.78
C LYS A 25 0.40 -24.30 12.95
N PHE A 26 0.17 -23.08 13.39
CA PHE A 26 0.65 -21.89 12.70
C PHE A 26 2.18 -21.78 12.72
N GLN A 27 2.86 -22.23 13.76
CA GLN A 27 4.32 -22.27 13.80
C GLN A 27 4.93 -23.09 12.66
N LYS A 28 4.23 -24.12 12.19
CA LYS A 28 4.69 -25.02 11.11
C LYS A 28 4.48 -24.45 9.72
N ILE A 29 3.72 -23.37 9.57
CA ILE A 29 3.46 -22.73 8.27
C ILE A 29 4.63 -21.79 7.95
N VAL A 30 5.40 -22.08 6.93
CA VAL A 30 6.55 -21.29 6.49
C VAL A 30 6.32 -20.70 5.11
N THR A 31 5.64 -21.44 4.24
CA THR A 31 5.40 -21.07 2.84
C THR A 31 3.92 -20.78 2.57
N ALA A 32 3.64 -20.16 1.42
CA ALA A 32 2.28 -19.98 0.95
C ALA A 32 1.57 -21.34 0.71
N GLN A 33 2.32 -22.37 0.30
CA GLN A 33 1.80 -23.71 0.11
C GLN A 33 1.38 -24.35 1.43
N ASP A 34 2.15 -24.19 2.50
CA ASP A 34 1.78 -24.66 3.85
C ASP A 34 0.50 -23.97 4.33
N ALA A 35 0.37 -22.67 4.06
CA ALA A 35 -0.84 -21.92 4.41
C ALA A 35 -2.06 -22.44 3.65
N GLN A 36 -1.93 -22.75 2.37
CA GLN A 36 -3.01 -23.32 1.57
C GLN A 36 -3.36 -24.73 2.05
N GLN A 37 -2.40 -25.56 2.37
CA GLN A 37 -2.62 -26.88 2.96
C GLN A 37 -3.36 -26.78 4.31
N PHE A 38 -2.92 -25.85 5.17
CA PHE A 38 -3.61 -25.61 6.44
C PHE A 38 -5.08 -25.24 6.24
N ILE A 39 -5.37 -24.37 5.26
CA ILE A 39 -6.75 -23.95 4.92
C ILE A 39 -7.60 -25.17 4.55
N ASN A 40 -7.07 -26.02 3.69
CA ASN A 40 -7.78 -27.22 3.21
C ASN A 40 -8.05 -28.21 4.35
N ASP A 41 -7.07 -28.44 5.22
CA ASP A 41 -7.13 -29.47 6.27
C ASP A 41 -7.90 -29.02 7.52
N ASN A 42 -8.15 -27.72 7.68
CA ASN A 42 -8.72 -27.18 8.92
C ASN A 42 -9.97 -26.32 8.69
N ALA A 43 -10.82 -26.69 7.75
CA ALA A 43 -12.05 -25.95 7.40
C ALA A 43 -12.93 -25.58 8.60
N ALA A 44 -12.96 -26.44 9.63
CA ALA A 44 -13.72 -26.20 10.87
C ALA A 44 -13.22 -24.99 11.68
N LEU A 45 -11.96 -24.58 11.52
CA LEU A 45 -11.38 -23.38 12.14
C LEU A 45 -11.69 -22.10 11.34
N LYS A 46 -12.41 -22.21 10.22
CA LYS A 46 -12.74 -21.11 9.29
C LYS A 46 -11.51 -20.26 8.93
N PRO A 47 -10.45 -20.90 8.42
CA PRO A 47 -9.24 -20.17 8.05
C PRO A 47 -9.49 -19.24 6.86
N THR A 48 -8.85 -18.07 6.87
CA THR A 48 -8.99 -17.07 5.81
C THR A 48 -7.67 -16.32 5.62
N ILE A 49 -7.32 -16.01 4.38
CA ILE A 49 -6.24 -15.09 4.06
C ILE A 49 -6.81 -13.67 4.01
N LEU A 50 -6.15 -12.76 4.73
CA LEU A 50 -6.40 -11.32 4.69
C LEU A 50 -5.25 -10.65 3.97
N LYS A 51 -5.57 -9.74 3.05
CA LYS A 51 -4.63 -8.79 2.47
C LYS A 51 -4.90 -7.44 3.11
N LEU A 52 -3.90 -6.87 3.75
CA LEU A 52 -3.99 -5.61 4.49
C LEU A 52 -3.01 -4.62 3.90
N ALA A 53 -3.43 -3.35 3.84
CA ALA A 53 -2.57 -2.23 3.47
C ALA A 53 -2.74 -1.11 4.49
N SER A 54 -1.68 -0.37 4.78
CA SER A 54 -1.76 0.80 5.66
C SER A 54 -2.62 1.89 5.01
N GLY A 55 -3.56 2.45 5.78
CA GLY A 55 -4.46 3.50 5.31
C GLY A 55 -5.20 4.18 6.46
N LYS A 56 -5.90 5.29 6.16
CA LYS A 56 -6.64 6.07 7.17
C LYS A 56 -7.81 5.29 7.77
N ASP A 57 -8.45 4.45 6.96
CA ASP A 57 -9.69 3.75 7.33
C ASP A 57 -9.47 2.37 7.94
N SER A 58 -8.22 2.03 8.31
CA SER A 58 -7.91 0.75 8.95
C SER A 58 -8.58 0.62 10.31
N SER A 59 -9.22 -0.51 10.54
CA SER A 59 -9.80 -0.89 11.84
C SER A 59 -8.72 -1.02 12.92
N LEU A 60 -9.12 -1.05 14.19
CA LEU A 60 -8.17 -1.24 15.31
C LEU A 60 -7.39 -2.56 15.20
N ILE A 61 -8.02 -3.62 14.70
CA ILE A 61 -7.35 -4.92 14.48
C ILE A 61 -6.35 -4.82 13.34
N GLU A 62 -6.71 -4.19 12.22
CA GLU A 62 -5.79 -3.98 11.10
C GLU A 62 -4.60 -3.12 11.49
N LYS A 63 -4.81 -2.03 12.24
CA LYS A 63 -3.72 -1.21 12.79
C LYS A 63 -2.79 -2.01 13.71
N ARG A 64 -3.33 -2.95 14.48
CA ARG A 64 -2.53 -3.85 15.32
C ARG A 64 -1.76 -4.88 14.48
N LEU A 65 -2.41 -5.45 13.46
CA LEU A 65 -1.79 -6.37 12.50
C LEU A 65 -0.64 -5.69 11.76
N LEU A 66 -0.83 -4.50 11.24
CA LEU A 66 0.17 -3.73 10.49
C LEU A 66 1.44 -3.38 11.30
N ARG A 67 1.42 -3.53 12.62
CA ARG A 67 2.61 -3.37 13.49
C ARG A 67 3.44 -4.65 13.62
N GLN A 68 2.91 -5.79 13.17
CA GLN A 68 3.59 -7.07 13.26
C GLN A 68 4.60 -7.26 12.12
N LYS A 69 5.45 -8.27 12.25
CA LYS A 69 6.47 -8.64 11.27
C LYS A 69 6.14 -9.99 10.65
N LYS A 70 6.73 -10.30 9.51
CA LYS A 70 6.65 -11.63 8.89
C LYS A 70 7.02 -12.71 9.90
N GLY A 71 6.18 -13.73 10.01
CA GLY A 71 6.32 -14.85 10.93
C GLY A 71 5.63 -14.68 12.28
N ASP A 72 5.26 -13.45 12.68
CA ASP A 72 4.58 -13.23 13.95
C ASP A 72 3.24 -13.96 14.03
N ILE A 73 2.99 -14.53 15.21
CA ILE A 73 1.74 -15.23 15.55
C ILE A 73 1.19 -14.58 16.82
N PHE A 74 -0.07 -14.19 16.81
CA PHE A 74 -0.74 -13.62 17.97
C PHE A 74 -2.24 -13.86 17.93
N SER A 75 -2.90 -13.75 19.07
CA SER A 75 -4.34 -13.96 19.19
C SER A 75 -5.06 -12.73 19.69
N VAL A 76 -6.27 -12.52 19.19
CA VAL A 76 -7.21 -11.50 19.69
C VAL A 76 -8.56 -12.18 19.91
N GLY A 77 -8.99 -12.28 21.16
CA GLY A 77 -10.14 -13.08 21.53
C GLY A 77 -9.94 -14.55 21.15
N PHE A 78 -10.83 -15.10 20.38
CA PHE A 78 -10.77 -16.50 19.90
C PHE A 78 -10.14 -16.64 18.50
N VAL A 79 -9.57 -15.59 17.95
CA VAL A 79 -8.98 -15.61 16.62
C VAL A 79 -7.46 -15.53 16.73
N THR A 80 -6.76 -16.45 16.08
CA THR A 80 -5.30 -16.47 15.94
C THR A 80 -4.94 -15.99 14.54
N TYR A 81 -3.89 -15.18 14.46
CA TYR A 81 -3.35 -14.58 13.26
C TYR A 81 -1.89 -14.98 13.09
N LYS A 82 -1.47 -15.24 11.86
CA LYS A 82 -0.07 -15.39 11.46
C LYS A 82 0.22 -14.48 10.29
N VAL A 83 1.26 -13.68 10.42
CA VAL A 83 1.78 -12.87 9.32
C VAL A 83 2.59 -13.76 8.38
N LEU A 84 2.09 -13.96 7.17
CA LEU A 84 2.76 -14.74 6.15
C LEU A 84 3.77 -13.87 5.39
N GLU A 85 3.37 -12.65 5.05
CA GLU A 85 4.19 -11.68 4.34
C GLU A 85 3.97 -10.29 4.93
N ALA A 86 5.02 -9.49 4.95
CA ALA A 86 4.99 -8.08 5.30
C ALA A 86 6.03 -7.35 4.46
N THR A 87 5.57 -6.38 3.67
CA THR A 87 6.42 -5.46 2.92
C THR A 87 6.19 -4.05 3.45
N GLU A 88 7.25 -3.27 3.48
CA GLU A 88 7.21 -1.87 3.89
C GLU A 88 8.03 -1.07 2.89
N GLU A 89 7.37 -0.16 2.18
CA GLU A 89 7.95 0.62 1.11
C GLU A 89 7.55 2.08 1.27
N LEU A 90 8.42 3.00 0.81
CA LEU A 90 8.06 4.41 0.71
C LEU A 90 7.09 4.60 -0.46
N ALA A 91 5.96 5.22 -0.17
CA ALA A 91 5.02 5.66 -1.17
C ALA A 91 5.18 7.16 -1.42
N TYR A 92 5.05 7.53 -2.65
CA TYR A 92 5.20 8.88 -3.18
C TYR A 92 3.86 9.36 -3.74
N ARG A 93 3.65 10.68 -3.74
CA ARG A 93 2.51 11.30 -4.42
C ARG A 93 2.92 12.63 -5.01
N SER A 94 2.55 12.82 -6.26
CA SER A 94 2.86 14.02 -7.01
C SER A 94 1.70 14.40 -7.92
N SER A 95 1.76 15.59 -8.48
CA SER A 95 0.95 15.96 -9.64
C SER A 95 1.86 16.13 -10.84
N TYR A 96 1.35 15.83 -12.03
CA TYR A 96 2.14 15.94 -13.26
C TYR A 96 1.32 16.55 -14.40
N ILE A 97 2.07 17.03 -15.39
CA ILE A 97 1.59 17.45 -16.70
C ILE A 97 2.40 16.65 -17.72
N PHE A 98 1.73 15.93 -18.57
CA PHE A 98 2.36 15.08 -19.58
C PHE A 98 2.36 15.79 -20.93
N LEU A 99 3.51 15.79 -21.61
CA LEU A 99 3.69 16.26 -22.97
C LEU A 99 4.24 15.11 -23.83
N ASP A 100 3.57 14.86 -24.95
CA ASP A 100 3.96 13.81 -25.90
C ASP A 100 4.92 14.39 -26.97
N GLY A 101 6.21 14.04 -26.86
CA GLY A 101 7.22 14.41 -27.84
C GLY A 101 7.08 13.70 -29.19
N GLY A 102 6.23 12.65 -29.31
CA GLY A 102 5.86 12.09 -30.59
C GLY A 102 4.92 13.01 -31.39
N SER A 103 4.18 13.86 -30.69
CA SER A 103 3.24 14.82 -31.28
C SER A 103 3.77 16.24 -31.32
N LEU A 104 4.79 16.57 -30.52
CA LEU A 104 5.39 17.90 -30.37
C LEU A 104 6.86 17.90 -30.81
N SER A 105 7.30 18.97 -31.46
CA SER A 105 8.73 19.17 -31.69
C SER A 105 9.47 19.49 -30.38
N PRO A 106 10.79 19.22 -30.27
CA PRO A 106 11.57 19.55 -29.09
C PRO A 106 11.47 21.03 -28.67
N LYS A 107 11.37 21.94 -29.64
CA LYS A 107 11.20 23.38 -29.38
C LYS A 107 9.86 23.71 -28.76
N GLU A 108 8.79 23.03 -29.16
CA GLU A 108 7.45 23.18 -28.58
C GLU A 108 7.42 22.65 -27.16
N VAL A 109 7.99 21.46 -26.91
CA VAL A 109 8.14 20.89 -25.57
C VAL A 109 8.86 21.87 -24.64
N ASP A 110 10.02 22.41 -25.06
CA ASP A 110 10.78 23.37 -24.26
C ASP A 110 10.02 24.66 -24.00
N SER A 111 9.26 25.14 -24.98
CA SER A 111 8.43 26.33 -24.83
C SER A 111 7.29 26.10 -23.84
N LEU A 112 6.60 24.98 -23.94
CA LEU A 112 5.52 24.59 -23.01
C LEU A 112 6.06 24.40 -21.59
N LYS A 113 7.15 23.69 -21.41
CA LYS A 113 7.83 23.54 -20.09
C LYS A 113 8.06 24.91 -19.43
N LYS A 114 8.59 25.88 -20.18
CA LYS A 114 8.84 27.27 -19.68
C LYS A 114 7.55 27.98 -19.31
N ILE A 115 6.56 27.96 -20.17
CA ILE A 115 5.25 28.62 -19.95
C ILE A 115 4.57 28.04 -18.71
N ILE A 116 4.51 26.73 -18.57
CA ILE A 116 3.87 26.04 -17.46
C ILE A 116 4.53 26.41 -16.14
N VAL A 117 5.88 26.34 -16.07
CA VAL A 117 6.62 26.71 -14.85
C VAL A 117 6.46 28.19 -14.52
N GLN A 118 6.46 29.09 -15.50
CA GLN A 118 6.19 30.51 -15.26
C GLN A 118 4.80 30.75 -14.68
N LYS A 119 3.76 30.11 -15.24
CA LYS A 119 2.40 30.22 -14.74
C LYS A 119 2.28 29.65 -13.32
N ALA A 120 2.91 28.50 -13.04
CA ALA A 120 2.91 27.89 -11.70
C ALA A 120 3.60 28.80 -10.67
N ASN A 121 4.75 29.37 -11.02
CA ASN A 121 5.49 30.32 -10.16
C ASN A 121 4.74 31.64 -9.95
N ALA A 122 3.89 32.03 -10.90
CA ALA A 122 2.99 33.18 -10.76
C ALA A 122 1.73 32.87 -9.93
N GLY A 123 1.61 31.66 -9.36
CA GLY A 123 0.52 31.26 -8.47
C GLY A 123 -0.63 30.53 -9.12
N ALA A 124 -0.54 30.14 -10.40
CA ALA A 124 -1.56 29.32 -11.03
C ALA A 124 -1.64 27.93 -10.34
N SER A 125 -2.86 27.41 -10.14
CA SER A 125 -3.05 26.06 -9.62
C SER A 125 -2.44 25.02 -10.56
N PHE A 126 -1.63 24.13 -10.02
CA PHE A 126 -1.00 23.07 -10.82
C PHE A 126 -2.03 22.08 -11.40
N GLU A 127 -3.14 21.85 -10.70
CA GLU A 127 -4.28 21.06 -11.17
C GLU A 127 -4.89 21.68 -12.44
N LYS A 128 -5.15 23.02 -12.42
CA LYS A 128 -5.66 23.75 -13.60
C LYS A 128 -4.68 23.73 -14.75
N LEU A 129 -3.38 23.82 -14.45
CA LEU A 129 -2.35 23.70 -15.49
C LEU A 129 -2.29 22.28 -16.06
N SER A 130 -2.51 21.26 -15.22
CA SER A 130 -2.63 19.90 -15.72
C SER A 130 -3.84 19.75 -16.66
N ASP A 131 -5.00 20.25 -16.28
CA ASP A 131 -6.20 20.22 -17.15
C ASP A 131 -6.01 20.96 -18.48
N GLU A 132 -5.23 22.06 -18.47
CA GLU A 132 -4.99 22.89 -19.66
C GLU A 132 -3.95 22.27 -20.61
N TYR A 133 -2.91 21.61 -20.08
CA TYR A 133 -1.72 21.23 -20.85
C TYR A 133 -1.44 19.75 -20.98
N THR A 134 -2.01 18.87 -20.13
CA THR A 134 -1.70 17.44 -20.21
C THR A 134 -2.24 16.82 -21.48
N MET A 135 -1.46 15.92 -22.09
CA MET A 135 -1.80 15.29 -23.36
C MET A 135 -2.20 13.81 -23.22
N ASP A 136 -2.22 13.25 -22.00
CA ASP A 136 -2.57 11.85 -21.75
C ASP A 136 -4.06 11.61 -21.46
N GLY A 137 -4.86 12.67 -21.41
CA GLY A 137 -6.31 12.60 -21.19
C GLY A 137 -6.70 12.12 -19.80
N ASN A 138 -5.78 12.17 -18.81
CA ASN A 138 -6.14 11.80 -17.45
C ASN A 138 -7.23 12.70 -16.87
N THR A 139 -8.08 12.13 -16.02
CA THR A 139 -9.20 12.83 -15.36
C THR A 139 -8.92 13.11 -13.88
N THR A 140 -7.69 12.90 -13.43
CA THR A 140 -7.28 13.07 -12.03
C THR A 140 -6.70 14.47 -11.75
N HIS A 141 -6.79 15.38 -12.72
CA HIS A 141 -6.16 16.72 -12.64
C HIS A 141 -4.64 16.63 -12.41
N GLY A 142 -4.02 15.58 -12.99
CA GLY A 142 -2.60 15.28 -12.86
C GLY A 142 -2.19 14.58 -11.57
N ASP A 143 -3.08 14.36 -10.61
CA ASP A 143 -2.73 13.66 -9.37
C ASP A 143 -2.43 12.18 -9.63
N THR A 144 -1.22 11.74 -9.26
CA THR A 144 -0.81 10.33 -9.39
C THR A 144 -1.52 9.40 -8.41
N GLY A 145 -2.15 9.92 -7.34
CA GLY A 145 -2.42 9.14 -6.16
C GLY A 145 -1.11 8.71 -5.47
N TRP A 146 -1.22 7.89 -4.44
CA TRP A 146 -0.06 7.26 -3.80
C TRP A 146 0.43 6.09 -4.66
N PHE A 147 1.71 6.10 -5.02
CA PHE A 147 2.35 5.04 -5.77
C PHE A 147 3.63 4.56 -5.07
N PHE A 148 3.97 3.30 -5.28
CA PHE A 148 5.18 2.64 -4.81
C PHE A 148 5.48 1.45 -5.74
N GLY A 149 6.73 0.98 -5.76
CA GLY A 149 7.13 -0.09 -6.68
C GLY A 149 7.19 0.35 -8.16
N GLU A 150 7.65 -0.54 -9.03
CA GLU A 150 8.02 -0.19 -10.41
C GLU A 150 6.84 -0.22 -11.42
N GLU A 151 5.63 -0.63 -11.03
CA GLU A 151 4.57 -0.96 -11.98
C GLU A 151 3.64 0.22 -12.35
N GLN A 152 3.62 1.29 -11.58
CA GLN A 152 2.61 2.35 -11.73
C GLN A 152 3.08 3.55 -12.55
N MET A 153 4.36 3.90 -12.49
CA MET A 153 4.96 5.04 -13.19
C MET A 153 6.30 4.63 -13.81
N PRO A 154 6.77 5.29 -14.88
CA PRO A 154 8.12 5.04 -15.41
C PRO A 154 9.18 5.17 -14.33
N LYS A 155 10.23 4.37 -14.42
CA LYS A 155 11.33 4.35 -13.43
C LYS A 155 11.96 5.74 -13.25
N GLU A 156 12.19 6.46 -14.34
CA GLU A 156 12.75 7.82 -14.34
C GLU A 156 11.86 8.79 -13.57
N PHE A 157 10.54 8.64 -13.69
CA PHE A 157 9.57 9.44 -12.95
C PHE A 157 9.64 9.16 -11.45
N GLN A 158 9.65 7.88 -11.07
CA GLN A 158 9.74 7.47 -9.66
C GLN A 158 11.03 7.94 -9.01
N ASP A 159 12.18 7.71 -9.67
CA ASP A 159 13.50 8.12 -9.19
C ASP A 159 13.57 9.65 -9.01
N ALA A 160 12.97 10.41 -9.92
CA ALA A 160 12.92 11.86 -9.79
C ALA A 160 12.07 12.30 -8.59
N VAL A 161 10.84 11.76 -8.44
CA VAL A 161 9.96 12.11 -7.31
C VAL A 161 10.60 11.77 -5.97
N LYS A 162 11.30 10.65 -5.88
CA LYS A 162 12.04 10.23 -4.69
C LYS A 162 13.12 11.23 -4.27
N ASN A 163 13.79 11.85 -5.24
CA ASN A 163 14.93 12.74 -4.99
C ASN A 163 14.54 14.22 -4.81
N HIS A 164 13.27 14.57 -4.96
CA HIS A 164 12.78 15.94 -4.79
C HIS A 164 11.98 16.11 -3.50
N LYS A 165 11.88 17.36 -3.03
CA LYS A 165 11.14 17.73 -1.83
C LYS A 165 9.72 18.17 -2.16
N THR A 166 8.83 18.05 -1.19
CA THR A 166 7.46 18.57 -1.28
C THR A 166 7.44 20.04 -1.66
N GLY A 167 6.64 20.37 -2.67
CA GLY A 167 6.50 21.72 -3.22
C GLY A 167 7.41 21.99 -4.43
N GLU A 168 8.48 21.23 -4.66
CA GLU A 168 9.36 21.40 -5.82
C GLU A 168 8.65 21.05 -7.13
N ILE A 169 8.97 21.84 -8.18
CA ILE A 169 8.58 21.57 -9.57
C ILE A 169 9.83 21.22 -10.34
N PHE A 170 9.80 20.11 -11.05
CA PHE A 170 10.94 19.59 -11.81
C PHE A 170 10.49 18.90 -13.09
N PHE A 171 11.45 18.55 -13.94
CA PHE A 171 11.19 17.88 -15.21
C PHE A 171 11.65 16.44 -15.16
N VAL A 172 10.88 15.56 -15.83
CA VAL A 172 11.27 14.17 -16.06
C VAL A 172 11.11 13.87 -17.54
N ASP A 173 12.14 13.35 -18.15
CA ASP A 173 12.17 12.97 -19.55
C ASP A 173 12.41 11.45 -19.65
N VAL A 174 11.48 10.73 -20.28
CA VAL A 174 11.61 9.31 -20.63
C VAL A 174 11.97 9.23 -22.11
N SER A 175 13.26 9.33 -22.40
CA SER A 175 13.78 9.54 -23.76
C SER A 175 13.39 8.46 -24.75
N GLU A 176 13.38 7.19 -24.34
CA GLU A 176 13.02 6.05 -25.20
C GLU A 176 11.57 6.12 -25.70
N LYS A 177 10.69 6.78 -24.93
CA LYS A 177 9.27 6.92 -25.25
C LYS A 177 8.92 8.32 -25.77
N GLN A 178 9.87 9.24 -25.78
CA GLN A 178 9.65 10.66 -26.08
C GLN A 178 8.59 11.29 -25.15
N TRP A 179 8.53 10.86 -23.91
CA TRP A 179 7.61 11.37 -22.90
C TRP A 179 8.29 12.42 -22.04
N HIS A 180 7.59 13.52 -21.83
CA HIS A 180 8.05 14.63 -21.03
C HIS A 180 7.04 14.97 -19.96
N TYR A 181 7.50 15.07 -18.72
CA TYR A 181 6.67 15.40 -17.58
C TYR A 181 7.16 16.68 -16.91
N ILE A 182 6.24 17.54 -16.55
CA ILE A 182 6.43 18.60 -15.57
C ILE A 182 5.78 18.07 -14.29
N VAL A 183 6.54 17.91 -13.22
CA VAL A 183 6.11 17.23 -12.00
C VAL A 183 6.19 18.20 -10.84
N LYS A 184 5.18 18.18 -9.98
CA LYS A 184 5.20 18.85 -8.68
C LYS A 184 5.04 17.79 -7.58
N LYS A 185 6.02 17.66 -6.68
CA LYS A 185 5.85 16.80 -5.51
C LYS A 185 4.85 17.44 -4.55
N THR A 186 3.72 16.77 -4.30
CA THR A 186 2.59 17.36 -3.57
C THR A 186 2.53 16.99 -2.11
N PHE A 187 3.12 15.85 -1.73
CA PHE A 187 3.12 15.34 -0.35
C PHE A 187 4.50 14.80 0.04
N ASP A 188 4.76 14.81 1.35
CA ASP A 188 5.91 14.09 1.91
C ASP A 188 5.71 12.60 1.75
N ASP A 189 6.83 11.88 1.62
CA ASP A 189 6.85 10.44 1.47
C ASP A 189 6.18 9.77 2.68
N GLN A 190 5.50 8.67 2.46
CA GLN A 190 4.82 7.92 3.51
C GLN A 190 5.25 6.47 3.50
N ASP A 191 5.51 5.91 4.68
CA ASP A 191 5.67 4.48 4.83
C ASP A 191 4.34 3.79 4.52
N LYS A 192 4.35 2.93 3.51
CA LYS A 192 3.24 2.04 3.17
C LYS A 192 3.61 0.62 3.52
N LYS A 193 2.75 -0.03 4.25
CA LYS A 193 2.92 -1.41 4.66
C LYS A 193 1.80 -2.25 4.09
N GLU A 194 2.18 -3.34 3.43
CA GLU A 194 1.26 -4.36 2.96
C GLU A 194 1.55 -5.68 3.66
N MET A 195 0.52 -6.44 3.93
CA MET A 195 0.65 -7.69 4.64
C MET A 195 -0.31 -8.75 4.11
N ILE A 196 0.17 -9.98 4.08
CA ILE A 196 -0.65 -11.17 3.91
C ILE A 196 -0.71 -11.89 5.25
N VAL A 197 -1.92 -12.08 5.76
CA VAL A 197 -2.15 -12.63 7.10
C VAL A 197 -3.13 -13.80 7.01
N LEU A 198 -2.71 -14.96 7.52
CA LEU A 198 -3.61 -16.08 7.76
C LEU A 198 -4.29 -15.87 9.12
N ARG A 199 -5.62 -15.97 9.15
CA ARG A 199 -6.39 -16.01 10.39
C ARG A 199 -7.11 -17.35 10.52
N ALA A 200 -7.31 -17.80 11.73
CA ALA A 200 -8.20 -18.94 12.04
C ALA A 200 -8.83 -18.76 13.42
N ASN A 201 -10.02 -19.35 13.62
CA ASN A 201 -10.68 -19.34 14.91
C ASN A 201 -10.09 -20.43 15.79
N GLY A 202 -9.78 -20.12 17.07
CA GLY A 202 -9.67 -21.12 18.12
C GLY A 202 -11.08 -21.67 18.44
N ARG A 203 -11.19 -22.94 18.73
CA ARG A 203 -12.45 -23.56 19.19
C ARG A 203 -12.61 -23.46 20.68
#